data_71e5c25c6fd21207698cf54423d3018c
#
_entry.id   71e5c25c6fd21207698cf54423d3018c
#
_cell.length_a   1.000
_cell.length_b   1.000
_cell.length_c   1.000
_cell.angle_alpha   90.00
_cell.angle_beta   90.00
_cell.angle_gamma   90.00
#
_symmetry.space_group_name_H-M   'P 1'
#
loop_
_entity.id
_entity.type
_entity.pdbx_description
1 polymer ?
#
loop_
_entity_poly.entity_id
_entity_poly.type
_entity_poly.pdbx_seq_one_letter_code
_entity_poly.pdbx_strand_id
1 'polypeptide(L)'
;MRTTTSLSEFIAESTSHKAEYAHHPVQLLNEIARAGNKLSKQINIAGLTDILGDLGNVNVQGEIVKKLDLFANDTFIQSLSSNSHCAAIVSEENEEIIVLNDTPDKEGKFLFCMDPLDGSSNIDVNISVGTIFSVYRRTDSTKKVTKEEFFVQGNEQVMAGYIIYSSSTMLVFTTGNGVNGFTLDPSTETFYLSHPDIKTPTDGEIFSINEGNDNLVPEGVRQYTQFCHETSNGKRTHTARFMGSLVADFHRNMLKGGIYIYPTTTAAPNGRLRLLYECAPLAWIIEQAGGKASDGFGRILDIRTQDLHQRVPLFIGSSQMVEKAEQYMLDH
;
A
#
# COMPACT_ATOMS: atom_id res chain seq x y z
N MET A 1 -25.17 -17.88 -13.70
CA MET A 1 -24.07 -17.64 -12.74
C MET A 1 -22.96 -16.93 -13.49
N ARG A 2 -22.46 -15.77 -13.03
CA ARG A 2 -21.22 -15.24 -13.58
C ARG A 2 -20.12 -16.21 -13.17
N THR A 3 -19.37 -16.77 -14.13
CA THR A 3 -18.12 -17.49 -13.87
C THR A 3 -17.14 -16.45 -13.31
N THR A 4 -16.95 -16.47 -12.00
CA THR A 4 -16.00 -15.57 -11.32
C THR A 4 -14.65 -16.26 -11.29
N THR A 5 -13.66 -15.70 -11.99
CA THR A 5 -12.28 -16.23 -12.00
C THR A 5 -11.68 -16.11 -10.60
N SER A 6 -11.23 -17.21 -10.04
CA SER A 6 -10.49 -17.21 -8.78
C SER A 6 -9.08 -16.65 -8.97
N LEU A 7 -8.45 -16.22 -7.88
CA LEU A 7 -7.06 -15.75 -7.91
C LEU A 7 -6.11 -16.82 -8.45
N SER A 8 -6.32 -18.09 -8.07
CA SER A 8 -5.49 -19.21 -8.56
C SER A 8 -5.65 -19.45 -10.06
N GLU A 9 -6.86 -19.34 -10.60
CA GLU A 9 -7.10 -19.41 -12.05
C GLU A 9 -6.46 -18.24 -12.78
N PHE A 10 -6.59 -17.01 -12.26
CA PHE A 10 -5.95 -15.81 -12.81
C PHE A 10 -4.41 -15.95 -12.84
N ILE A 11 -3.80 -16.45 -11.77
CA ILE A 11 -2.36 -16.74 -11.70
C ILE A 11 -1.97 -17.78 -12.77
N ALA A 12 -2.73 -18.87 -12.88
CA ALA A 12 -2.47 -19.93 -13.85
C ALA A 12 -2.55 -19.43 -15.30
N GLU A 13 -3.55 -18.63 -15.63
CA GLU A 13 -3.70 -17.99 -16.95
C GLU A 13 -2.55 -17.04 -17.25
N SER A 14 -2.16 -16.20 -16.27
CA SER A 14 -1.05 -15.25 -16.41
C SER A 14 0.30 -15.95 -16.62
N THR A 15 0.46 -17.18 -16.11
CA THR A 15 1.71 -17.95 -16.19
C THR A 15 1.77 -18.91 -17.38
N SER A 16 0.62 -19.27 -17.99
CA SER A 16 0.54 -20.26 -19.08
C SER A 16 1.07 -19.74 -20.42
N HIS A 17 1.11 -18.44 -20.64
CA HIS A 17 1.39 -17.84 -21.95
C HIS A 17 2.83 -17.40 -22.21
N LYS A 18 3.76 -17.48 -21.23
CA LYS A 18 5.17 -17.10 -21.43
C LYS A 18 6.10 -17.93 -20.54
N ALA A 19 7.13 -18.56 -21.17
CA ALA A 19 8.18 -19.28 -20.45
C ALA A 19 8.95 -18.40 -19.44
N GLU A 20 8.92 -17.05 -19.60
CA GLU A 20 9.49 -16.09 -18.67
C GLU A 20 8.73 -16.00 -17.33
N TYR A 21 7.48 -16.49 -17.29
CA TYR A 21 6.65 -16.42 -16.08
C TYR A 21 6.95 -17.51 -15.03
N ALA A 22 7.75 -18.54 -15.36
CA ALA A 22 8.19 -19.54 -14.36
C ALA A 22 8.96 -18.89 -13.17
N HIS A 23 9.34 -17.62 -13.29
CA HIS A 23 10.00 -16.81 -12.29
C HIS A 23 9.25 -15.51 -11.98
N HIS A 24 7.95 -15.45 -12.27
CA HIS A 24 7.16 -14.23 -12.07
C HIS A 24 6.71 -14.11 -10.60
N PRO A 25 6.71 -12.91 -10.00
CA PRO A 25 6.35 -12.69 -8.60
C PRO A 25 4.90 -13.07 -8.25
N VAL A 26 4.03 -13.30 -9.23
CA VAL A 26 2.64 -13.78 -9.01
C VAL A 26 2.56 -15.05 -8.15
N GLN A 27 3.63 -15.85 -8.07
CA GLN A 27 3.68 -17.00 -7.17
C GLN A 27 3.60 -16.62 -5.69
N LEU A 28 4.04 -15.39 -5.34
CA LEU A 28 3.90 -14.86 -3.99
C LEU A 28 2.45 -14.49 -3.64
N LEU A 29 1.58 -14.27 -4.65
CA LEU A 29 0.18 -13.89 -4.43
C LEU A 29 -0.62 -14.95 -3.67
N ASN A 30 -0.31 -16.23 -3.84
CA ASN A 30 -0.97 -17.29 -3.07
C ASN A 30 -0.65 -17.19 -1.58
N GLU A 31 0.61 -16.87 -1.24
CA GLU A 31 1.04 -16.71 0.15
C GLU A 31 0.46 -15.43 0.76
N ILE A 32 0.44 -14.33 -0.02
CA ILE A 32 -0.18 -13.07 0.36
C ILE A 32 -1.69 -13.26 0.60
N ALA A 33 -2.39 -13.94 -0.31
CA ALA A 33 -3.82 -14.21 -0.18
C ALA A 33 -4.14 -15.08 1.04
N ARG A 34 -3.30 -16.09 1.32
CA ARG A 34 -3.42 -16.95 2.51
C ARG A 34 -3.24 -16.14 3.80
N ALA A 35 -2.20 -15.32 3.86
CA ALA A 35 -1.96 -14.43 5.00
C ALA A 35 -3.13 -13.43 5.19
N GLY A 36 -3.56 -12.78 4.10
CA GLY A 36 -4.69 -11.85 4.12
C GLY A 36 -6.01 -12.49 4.56
N ASN A 37 -6.31 -13.73 4.13
CA ASN A 37 -7.49 -14.46 4.59
C ASN A 37 -7.41 -14.75 6.10
N LYS A 38 -6.24 -15.22 6.59
CA LYS A 38 -6.03 -15.49 8.01
C LYS A 38 -6.20 -14.21 8.86
N LEU A 39 -5.64 -13.10 8.38
CA LEU A 39 -5.76 -11.81 9.06
C LEU A 39 -7.20 -11.28 9.01
N SER A 40 -7.89 -11.38 7.86
CA SER A 40 -9.30 -11.02 7.73
C SER A 40 -10.19 -11.72 8.75
N LYS A 41 -10.01 -13.03 8.93
CA LYS A 41 -10.74 -13.79 9.96
C LYS A 41 -10.49 -13.25 11.35
N GLN A 42 -9.25 -12.90 11.67
CA GLN A 42 -8.88 -12.41 12.99
C GLN A 42 -9.42 -10.99 13.24
N ILE A 43 -9.36 -10.11 12.25
CA ILE A 43 -9.92 -8.75 12.31
C ILE A 43 -11.44 -8.82 12.55
N ASN A 44 -12.15 -9.71 11.85
CA ASN A 44 -13.61 -9.83 11.96
C ASN A 44 -14.09 -10.29 13.34
N ILE A 45 -13.21 -10.88 14.15
CA ILE A 45 -13.53 -11.31 15.53
C ILE A 45 -12.70 -10.57 16.58
N ALA A 46 -12.01 -9.51 16.23
CA ALA A 46 -11.07 -8.81 17.10
C ALA A 46 -11.69 -8.38 18.44
N GLY A 47 -12.95 -7.94 18.46
CA GLY A 47 -13.68 -7.60 19.68
C GLY A 47 -14.07 -8.78 20.56
N LEU A 48 -13.90 -10.02 20.09
CA LEU A 48 -14.21 -11.25 20.83
C LEU A 48 -12.96 -11.98 21.33
N THR A 49 -11.78 -11.52 20.96
CA THR A 49 -10.48 -12.13 21.24
C THR A 49 -9.55 -11.11 21.91
N ASP A 50 -8.55 -11.59 22.64
CA ASP A 50 -7.53 -10.72 23.29
C ASP A 50 -6.46 -10.27 22.29
N ILE A 51 -6.89 -9.67 21.16
CA ILE A 51 -6.00 -9.18 20.10
C ILE A 51 -6.07 -7.65 19.94
N LEU A 52 -7.04 -7.01 20.59
CA LEU A 52 -7.13 -5.55 20.67
C LEU A 52 -6.23 -5.00 21.78
N GLY A 53 -5.93 -3.70 21.68
CA GLY A 53 -5.16 -2.97 22.68
C GLY A 53 -3.65 -2.98 22.43
N ASP A 54 -3.00 -2.16 23.24
CA ASP A 54 -1.57 -1.87 23.14
C ASP A 54 -0.75 -2.92 23.91
N LEU A 55 0.43 -3.25 23.40
CA LEU A 55 1.41 -4.09 24.10
C LEU A 55 2.24 -3.31 25.13
N GLY A 56 2.08 -1.98 25.18
CA GLY A 56 2.88 -1.10 26.05
C GLY A 56 4.31 -0.87 25.55
N ASN A 57 4.66 -1.43 24.40
CA ASN A 57 5.95 -1.24 23.75
C ASN A 57 5.81 -0.22 22.61
N VAL A 58 6.92 0.47 22.32
CA VAL A 58 7.03 1.39 21.18
C VAL A 58 7.95 0.72 20.17
N ASN A 59 7.56 0.68 18.89
CA ASN A 59 8.38 0.14 17.83
C ASN A 59 9.56 1.08 17.50
N VAL A 60 10.44 0.65 16.62
CA VAL A 60 11.62 1.43 16.17
C VAL A 60 11.24 2.74 15.48
N GLN A 61 9.99 2.87 15.07
CA GLN A 61 9.43 4.07 14.44
C GLN A 61 8.89 5.08 15.46
N GLY A 62 8.86 4.73 16.76
CA GLY A 62 8.29 5.55 17.83
C GLY A 62 6.77 5.45 17.95
N GLU A 63 6.17 4.41 17.37
CA GLU A 63 4.73 4.16 17.39
C GLU A 63 4.37 3.07 18.43
N ILE A 64 3.19 3.19 19.04
CA ILE A 64 2.70 2.19 19.99
C ILE A 64 2.31 0.92 19.23
N VAL A 65 2.99 -0.19 19.54
CA VAL A 65 2.73 -1.48 18.89
C VAL A 65 1.45 -2.09 19.45
N LYS A 66 0.55 -2.45 18.56
CA LYS A 66 -0.67 -3.18 18.91
C LYS A 66 -0.45 -4.69 18.75
N LYS A 67 -1.22 -5.47 19.50
CA LYS A 67 -1.16 -6.95 19.41
C LYS A 67 -1.45 -7.44 18.00
N LEU A 68 -2.35 -6.74 17.28
CA LEU A 68 -2.73 -7.12 15.93
C LEU A 68 -1.63 -6.82 14.89
N ASP A 69 -0.80 -5.78 15.11
CA ASP A 69 0.36 -5.49 14.25
C ASP A 69 1.34 -6.66 14.25
N LEU A 70 1.70 -7.17 15.44
CA LEU A 70 2.57 -8.34 15.55
C LEU A 70 1.95 -9.58 14.94
N PHE A 71 0.65 -9.81 15.18
CA PHE A 71 -0.05 -10.95 14.57
C PHE A 71 -0.04 -10.87 13.03
N ALA A 72 -0.26 -9.68 12.48
CA ALA A 72 -0.21 -9.45 11.03
C ALA A 72 1.21 -9.70 10.50
N ASN A 73 2.21 -9.09 11.12
CA ASN A 73 3.61 -9.25 10.78
C ASN A 73 4.03 -10.73 10.76
N ASP A 74 3.82 -11.44 11.86
CA ASP A 74 4.17 -12.87 11.98
C ASP A 74 3.42 -13.72 10.96
N THR A 75 2.16 -13.41 10.68
CA THR A 75 1.33 -14.15 9.71
C THR A 75 1.91 -14.02 8.30
N PHE A 76 2.30 -12.82 7.87
CA PHE A 76 2.92 -12.61 6.56
C PHE A 76 4.31 -13.23 6.47
N ILE A 77 5.17 -13.06 7.49
CA ILE A 77 6.50 -13.67 7.53
C ILE A 77 6.38 -15.20 7.45
N GLN A 78 5.50 -15.81 8.24
CA GLN A 78 5.28 -17.26 8.22
C GLN A 78 4.78 -17.76 6.87
N SER A 79 3.83 -17.05 6.24
CA SER A 79 3.33 -17.42 4.93
C SER A 79 4.42 -17.33 3.86
N LEU A 80 5.16 -16.22 3.80
CA LEU A 80 6.20 -15.99 2.81
C LEU A 80 7.43 -16.89 3.02
N SER A 81 7.74 -17.30 4.25
CA SER A 81 8.85 -18.22 4.53
C SER A 81 8.63 -19.62 3.93
N SER A 82 7.40 -20.00 3.62
CA SER A 82 7.08 -21.24 2.92
C SER A 82 7.37 -21.19 1.41
N ASN A 83 7.62 -19.99 0.86
CA ASN A 83 7.88 -19.77 -0.55
C ASN A 83 9.38 -19.59 -0.81
N SER A 84 9.99 -20.54 -1.56
CA SER A 84 11.43 -20.53 -1.83
C SER A 84 11.90 -19.34 -2.68
N HIS A 85 11.00 -18.62 -3.36
CA HIS A 85 11.34 -17.47 -4.19
C HIS A 85 11.45 -16.16 -3.41
N CYS A 86 10.90 -16.06 -2.19
CA CYS A 86 11.06 -14.90 -1.34
C CYS A 86 12.42 -14.97 -0.62
N ALA A 87 13.34 -14.07 -0.95
CA ALA A 87 14.68 -14.05 -0.38
C ALA A 87 14.70 -13.41 1.00
N ALA A 88 14.10 -12.25 1.13
CA ALA A 88 14.05 -11.47 2.36
C ALA A 88 12.83 -10.54 2.38
N ILE A 89 12.51 -10.09 3.60
CA ILE A 89 11.42 -9.17 3.89
C ILE A 89 11.96 -7.92 4.58
N VAL A 90 11.43 -6.75 4.20
CA VAL A 90 11.43 -5.52 5.00
C VAL A 90 10.00 -5.32 5.48
N SER A 91 9.84 -5.16 6.79
CA SER A 91 8.56 -4.88 7.43
C SER A 91 8.64 -3.62 8.26
N GLU A 92 7.56 -2.86 8.35
CA GLU A 92 7.44 -1.71 9.24
C GLU A 92 7.73 -2.07 10.71
N GLU A 93 7.36 -3.28 11.12
CA GLU A 93 7.49 -3.76 12.49
C GLU A 93 8.90 -4.26 12.85
N ASN A 94 9.82 -4.32 11.89
CA ASN A 94 11.17 -4.84 12.08
C ASN A 94 12.23 -3.82 11.64
N GLU A 95 13.18 -3.51 12.52
CA GLU A 95 14.27 -2.57 12.23
C GLU A 95 15.17 -3.04 11.09
N GLU A 96 15.46 -4.35 11.05
CA GLU A 96 16.39 -4.97 10.12
C GLU A 96 15.64 -5.88 9.13
N ILE A 97 16.32 -6.22 8.03
CA ILE A 97 15.81 -7.18 7.06
C ILE A 97 15.63 -8.57 7.67
N ILE A 98 14.56 -9.24 7.29
CA ILE A 98 14.28 -10.64 7.66
C ILE A 98 14.70 -11.53 6.51
N VAL A 99 15.82 -12.22 6.64
CA VAL A 99 16.34 -13.12 5.59
C VAL A 99 15.62 -14.48 5.69
N LEU A 100 15.03 -14.93 4.58
CA LEU A 100 14.30 -16.18 4.49
C LEU A 100 15.06 -17.25 3.68
N ASN A 101 15.49 -16.91 2.47
CA ASN A 101 16.08 -17.84 1.51
C ASN A 101 17.25 -17.16 0.78
N ASP A 102 18.46 -17.25 1.33
CA ASP A 102 19.66 -16.65 0.77
C ASP A 102 20.80 -17.68 0.53
N THR A 103 20.48 -18.97 0.59
CA THR A 103 21.46 -20.04 0.33
C THR A 103 21.50 -20.39 -1.16
N PRO A 104 22.64 -20.84 -1.70
CA PRO A 104 22.77 -21.22 -3.13
C PRO A 104 21.76 -22.27 -3.60
N ASP A 105 21.26 -23.09 -2.68
CA ASP A 105 20.28 -24.15 -2.95
C ASP A 105 18.83 -23.64 -3.00
N LYS A 106 18.61 -22.39 -2.54
CA LYS A 106 17.32 -21.74 -2.49
C LYS A 106 17.33 -20.54 -3.42
N GLU A 107 16.54 -20.60 -4.48
CA GLU A 107 16.47 -19.54 -5.48
C GLU A 107 15.67 -18.31 -5.00
N GLY A 108 16.04 -17.72 -3.86
CA GLY A 108 15.44 -16.46 -3.39
C GLY A 108 15.64 -15.33 -4.40
N LYS A 109 14.60 -15.08 -5.21
CA LYS A 109 14.65 -14.15 -6.36
C LYS A 109 14.04 -12.80 -6.08
N PHE A 110 13.19 -12.73 -5.04
CA PHE A 110 12.39 -11.56 -4.76
C PHE A 110 12.66 -11.02 -3.35
N LEU A 111 12.65 -9.70 -3.27
CA LEU A 111 12.64 -8.92 -2.05
C LEU A 111 11.21 -8.45 -1.82
N PHE A 112 10.68 -8.68 -0.65
CA PHE A 112 9.32 -8.31 -0.26
C PHE A 112 9.37 -7.18 0.78
N CYS A 113 8.59 -6.12 0.58
CA CYS A 113 8.49 -5.01 1.51
C CYS A 113 7.03 -4.84 1.89
N MET A 114 6.74 -4.63 3.18
CA MET A 114 5.36 -4.52 3.64
C MET A 114 5.18 -3.56 4.82
N ASP A 115 4.04 -2.90 4.83
CA ASP A 115 3.32 -2.50 6.02
C ASP A 115 2.29 -3.60 6.30
N PRO A 116 2.46 -4.40 7.36
CA PRO A 116 1.59 -5.53 7.62
C PRO A 116 0.17 -5.13 8.03
N LEU A 117 0.00 -3.94 8.64
CA LEU A 117 -1.31 -3.46 9.07
C LEU A 117 -1.41 -1.92 9.12
N ASP A 118 -1.50 -1.28 7.94
CA ASP A 118 -1.78 0.17 7.82
C ASP A 118 -3.06 0.56 8.57
N GLY A 119 -2.94 1.64 9.32
CA GLY A 119 -4.06 2.21 10.04
C GLY A 119 -4.44 1.45 11.32
N SER A 120 -3.54 0.68 11.91
CA SER A 120 -3.79 -0.14 13.11
C SER A 120 -4.35 0.65 14.31
N SER A 121 -4.06 1.95 14.41
CA SER A 121 -4.66 2.84 15.40
C SER A 121 -6.20 2.91 15.31
N ASN A 122 -6.78 2.54 14.18
CA ASN A 122 -8.21 2.56 13.91
C ASN A 122 -8.93 1.25 14.27
N ILE A 123 -8.19 0.20 14.59
CA ILE A 123 -8.78 -1.13 14.82
C ILE A 123 -9.71 -1.15 16.04
N ASP A 124 -9.35 -0.43 17.09
CA ASP A 124 -10.12 -0.37 18.34
C ASP A 124 -11.48 0.33 18.18
N VAL A 125 -11.66 1.09 17.09
CA VAL A 125 -12.90 1.80 16.75
C VAL A 125 -13.57 1.26 15.49
N ASN A 126 -13.14 0.08 15.04
CA ASN A 126 -13.73 -0.67 13.91
C ASN A 126 -13.75 0.09 12.59
N ILE A 127 -12.70 0.88 12.31
CA ILE A 127 -12.46 1.53 11.01
C ILE A 127 -11.58 0.61 10.17
N SER A 128 -11.73 0.71 8.84
CA SER A 128 -11.01 -0.11 7.87
C SER A 128 -9.49 0.05 8.02
N VAL A 129 -8.79 -1.06 7.96
CA VAL A 129 -7.33 -1.17 7.98
C VAL A 129 -6.85 -1.95 6.77
N GLY A 130 -5.55 -2.02 6.53
CA GLY A 130 -5.04 -2.74 5.36
C GLY A 130 -3.61 -3.23 5.50
N THR A 131 -3.19 -4.07 4.60
CA THR A 131 -1.80 -4.47 4.38
C THR A 131 -1.33 -3.86 3.07
N ILE A 132 -0.14 -3.25 3.03
CA ILE A 132 0.45 -2.71 1.80
C ILE A 132 1.74 -3.48 1.52
N PHE A 133 2.02 -3.78 0.23
CA PHE A 133 3.25 -4.48 -0.13
C PHE A 133 3.81 -4.06 -1.48
N SER A 134 5.13 -4.18 -1.60
CA SER A 134 5.88 -4.10 -2.84
C SER A 134 6.85 -5.26 -2.99
N VAL A 135 7.14 -5.65 -4.23
CA VAL A 135 8.07 -6.73 -4.55
C VAL A 135 9.07 -6.23 -5.55
N TYR A 136 10.34 -6.48 -5.27
CA TYR A 136 11.47 -6.17 -6.16
C TYR A 136 12.19 -7.46 -6.55
N ARG A 137 12.86 -7.42 -7.70
CA ARG A 137 13.69 -8.53 -8.14
C ARG A 137 15.12 -8.34 -7.68
N ARG A 138 15.72 -9.38 -7.13
CA ARG A 138 17.16 -9.38 -6.84
C ARG A 138 17.97 -9.34 -8.13
N THR A 139 19.04 -8.57 -8.11
CA THR A 139 20.00 -8.49 -9.23
C THR A 139 20.92 -9.70 -9.30
N ASP A 140 21.26 -10.28 -8.15
CA ASP A 140 22.17 -11.45 -8.04
C ASP A 140 21.72 -12.38 -6.90
N SER A 141 20.94 -13.41 -7.25
CA SER A 141 20.44 -14.39 -6.27
C SER A 141 21.49 -15.40 -5.79
N THR A 142 22.74 -15.34 -6.30
CA THR A 142 23.82 -16.21 -5.86
C THR A 142 24.57 -15.68 -4.64
N LYS A 143 24.38 -14.41 -4.31
CA LYS A 143 24.98 -13.74 -3.14
C LYS A 143 24.02 -13.75 -1.94
N LYS A 144 24.58 -13.54 -0.75
CA LYS A 144 23.77 -13.27 0.44
C LYS A 144 22.98 -11.98 0.27
N VAL A 145 21.78 -11.95 0.81
CA VAL A 145 20.95 -10.74 0.82
C VAL A 145 21.60 -9.70 1.74
N THR A 146 21.62 -8.44 1.27
CA THR A 146 22.01 -7.30 2.09
C THR A 146 20.92 -6.22 2.04
N LYS A 147 20.94 -5.29 3.00
CA LYS A 147 19.98 -4.19 3.05
C LYS A 147 20.08 -3.24 1.86
N GLU A 148 21.27 -3.13 1.27
CA GLU A 148 21.52 -2.27 0.10
C GLU A 148 20.75 -2.73 -1.13
N GLU A 149 20.35 -4.02 -1.21
CA GLU A 149 19.49 -4.52 -2.29
C GLU A 149 18.08 -3.91 -2.24
N PHE A 150 17.66 -3.33 -1.11
CA PHE A 150 16.42 -2.60 -0.97
C PHE A 150 16.54 -1.10 -1.29
N PHE A 151 17.74 -0.59 -1.57
CA PHE A 151 17.96 0.80 -1.94
C PHE A 151 17.70 1.02 -3.44
N VAL A 152 16.43 0.90 -3.80
CA VAL A 152 15.90 0.87 -5.16
C VAL A 152 14.99 2.07 -5.41
N GLN A 153 14.61 2.30 -6.67
CA GLN A 153 13.54 3.23 -7.03
C GLN A 153 12.21 2.52 -7.10
N GLY A 154 11.11 3.27 -6.88
CA GLY A 154 9.77 2.70 -6.94
C GLY A 154 9.37 2.15 -8.33
N ASN A 155 10.00 2.62 -9.42
CA ASN A 155 9.79 2.10 -10.77
C ASN A 155 10.48 0.74 -11.03
N GLU A 156 11.34 0.26 -10.12
CA GLU A 156 11.99 -1.06 -10.19
C GLU A 156 11.11 -2.19 -9.61
N GLN A 157 9.92 -1.86 -9.09
CA GLN A 157 8.96 -2.85 -8.60
C GLN A 157 8.55 -3.82 -9.72
N VAL A 158 8.38 -5.10 -9.35
CA VAL A 158 7.84 -6.14 -10.25
C VAL A 158 6.44 -6.58 -9.85
N MET A 159 5.99 -6.23 -8.65
CA MET A 159 4.62 -6.36 -8.16
C MET A 159 4.39 -5.38 -7.01
N ALA A 160 3.22 -4.78 -6.97
CA ALA A 160 2.74 -4.00 -5.83
C ALA A 160 1.27 -4.29 -5.58
N GLY A 161 0.85 -4.19 -4.34
CA GLY A 161 -0.54 -4.44 -3.97
C GLY A 161 -0.86 -3.99 -2.55
N TYR A 162 -2.13 -4.10 -2.24
CA TYR A 162 -2.64 -3.96 -0.88
C TYR A 162 -3.83 -4.89 -0.65
N ILE A 163 -4.06 -5.19 0.61
CA ILE A 163 -5.30 -5.82 1.06
C ILE A 163 -6.02 -4.82 1.96
N ILE A 164 -7.28 -4.52 1.65
CA ILE A 164 -8.14 -3.72 2.52
C ILE A 164 -9.10 -4.64 3.28
N TYR A 165 -9.14 -4.50 4.61
CA TYR A 165 -10.06 -5.20 5.51
C TYR A 165 -11.16 -4.22 5.92
N SER A 166 -12.36 -4.41 5.37
CA SER A 166 -13.49 -3.49 5.51
C SER A 166 -14.83 -4.26 5.45
N SER A 167 -15.89 -3.66 4.93
CA SER A 167 -17.19 -4.31 4.66
C SER A 167 -17.06 -5.59 3.80
N SER A 168 -16.01 -5.67 3.00
CA SER A 168 -15.48 -6.89 2.40
C SER A 168 -13.95 -6.81 2.42
N THR A 169 -13.28 -7.96 2.40
CA THR A 169 -11.83 -8.01 2.24
C THR A 169 -11.49 -8.06 0.77
N MET A 170 -10.64 -7.12 0.31
CA MET A 170 -10.22 -7.04 -1.09
C MET A 170 -8.70 -7.04 -1.20
N LEU A 171 -8.17 -7.86 -2.10
CA LEU A 171 -6.79 -7.83 -2.57
C LEU A 171 -6.75 -7.06 -3.90
N VAL A 172 -6.00 -5.98 -3.95
CA VAL A 172 -5.78 -5.18 -5.17
C VAL A 172 -4.30 -5.18 -5.49
N PHE A 173 -3.93 -5.47 -6.73
CA PHE A 173 -2.52 -5.51 -7.13
C PHE A 173 -2.29 -5.18 -8.60
N THR A 174 -1.04 -4.90 -8.90
CA THR A 174 -0.50 -4.77 -10.27
C THR A 174 0.82 -5.53 -10.40
N THR A 175 1.08 -6.00 -11.61
CA THR A 175 2.38 -6.53 -12.05
C THR A 175 2.91 -5.71 -13.24
N GLY A 176 2.45 -4.47 -13.40
CA GLY A 176 2.82 -3.56 -14.49
C GLY A 176 1.90 -3.63 -15.73
N ASN A 177 0.82 -4.40 -15.67
CA ASN A 177 -0.15 -4.56 -16.78
C ASN A 177 -1.58 -4.24 -16.33
N GLY A 178 -1.80 -3.03 -15.81
CA GLY A 178 -3.08 -2.62 -15.22
C GLY A 178 -3.25 -3.09 -13.78
N VAL A 179 -4.39 -2.77 -13.19
CA VAL A 179 -4.72 -3.02 -11.78
C VAL A 179 -5.95 -3.90 -11.69
N ASN A 180 -5.87 -4.97 -10.90
CA ASN A 180 -6.99 -5.88 -10.69
C ASN A 180 -7.34 -6.00 -9.20
N GLY A 181 -8.63 -6.05 -8.89
CA GLY A 181 -9.16 -6.20 -7.54
C GLY A 181 -9.94 -7.52 -7.39
N PHE A 182 -9.63 -8.24 -6.32
CA PHE A 182 -10.23 -9.52 -5.96
C PHE A 182 -10.92 -9.39 -4.61
N THR A 183 -12.15 -9.86 -4.52
CA THR A 183 -12.90 -9.89 -3.26
C THR A 183 -12.86 -11.29 -2.65
N LEU A 184 -12.58 -11.36 -1.36
CA LEU A 184 -12.61 -12.61 -0.59
C LEU A 184 -14.05 -13.05 -0.37
N ASP A 185 -14.36 -14.28 -0.78
CA ASP A 185 -15.55 -14.98 -0.32
C ASP A 185 -15.20 -15.73 0.98
N PRO A 186 -15.73 -15.30 2.12
CA PRO A 186 -15.39 -15.92 3.40
C PRO A 186 -15.93 -17.34 3.55
N SER A 187 -16.91 -17.76 2.73
CA SER A 187 -17.49 -19.10 2.78
C SER A 187 -16.61 -20.15 2.10
N THR A 188 -15.91 -19.76 1.04
CA THR A 188 -14.97 -20.60 0.29
C THR A 188 -13.52 -20.28 0.59
N GLU A 189 -13.27 -19.23 1.36
CA GLU A 189 -11.94 -18.72 1.68
C GLU A 189 -11.10 -18.37 0.43
N THR A 190 -11.77 -18.00 -0.66
CA THR A 190 -11.16 -17.76 -1.96
C THR A 190 -11.36 -16.33 -2.42
N PHE A 191 -10.30 -15.73 -2.95
CA PHE A 191 -10.37 -14.43 -3.62
C PHE A 191 -10.84 -14.62 -5.07
N TYR A 192 -11.89 -13.88 -5.45
CA TYR A 192 -12.47 -13.88 -6.80
C TYR A 192 -12.31 -12.51 -7.46
N LEU A 193 -12.00 -12.49 -8.75
CA LEU A 193 -11.88 -11.26 -9.55
C LEU A 193 -13.22 -10.53 -9.58
N SER A 194 -13.28 -9.40 -8.91
CA SER A 194 -14.46 -8.56 -8.78
C SER A 194 -14.33 -7.21 -9.49
N HIS A 195 -13.12 -6.71 -9.63
CA HIS A 195 -12.78 -5.42 -10.23
C HIS A 195 -11.63 -5.61 -11.23
N PRO A 196 -11.90 -6.08 -12.46
CA PRO A 196 -10.89 -6.18 -13.50
C PRO A 196 -10.53 -4.80 -14.05
N ASP A 197 -9.26 -4.59 -14.38
CA ASP A 197 -8.72 -3.40 -15.05
C ASP A 197 -9.21 -2.07 -14.43
N ILE A 198 -8.97 -1.90 -13.13
CA ILE A 198 -9.35 -0.69 -12.39
C ILE A 198 -8.72 0.53 -13.05
N LYS A 199 -9.55 1.56 -13.31
CA LYS A 199 -9.12 2.87 -13.80
C LYS A 199 -9.54 3.95 -12.83
N THR A 200 -8.60 4.85 -12.54
CA THR A 200 -8.86 6.05 -11.74
C THR A 200 -9.39 7.16 -12.64
N PRO A 201 -10.50 7.83 -12.28
CA PRO A 201 -10.93 9.03 -12.97
C PRO A 201 -9.80 10.07 -12.97
N THR A 202 -9.59 10.77 -14.10
CA THR A 202 -8.51 11.76 -14.25
C THR A 202 -8.70 12.97 -13.35
N ASP A 203 -9.95 13.25 -12.95
CA ASP A 203 -10.34 14.31 -12.01
C ASP A 203 -11.35 13.78 -10.98
N GLY A 204 -11.68 14.56 -9.95
CA GLY A 204 -12.61 14.14 -8.91
C GLY A 204 -13.03 15.29 -8.00
N GLU A 205 -14.00 15.00 -7.13
CA GLU A 205 -14.55 15.97 -6.17
C GLU A 205 -14.23 15.61 -4.71
N ILE A 206 -13.34 14.64 -4.47
CA ILE A 206 -13.00 14.17 -3.13
C ILE A 206 -11.57 14.59 -2.79
N PHE A 207 -11.38 15.23 -1.63
CA PHE A 207 -10.07 15.44 -1.07
C PHE A 207 -9.98 14.86 0.34
N SER A 208 -8.84 14.27 0.66
CA SER A 208 -8.58 13.55 1.92
C SER A 208 -7.31 14.10 2.53
N ILE A 209 -7.43 14.89 3.57
CA ILE A 209 -6.32 15.48 4.34
C ILE A 209 -6.76 15.66 5.79
N ASN A 210 -5.82 15.54 6.73
CA ASN A 210 -6.08 15.93 8.12
C ASN A 210 -5.99 17.46 8.27
N GLU A 211 -7.13 18.13 8.11
CA GLU A 211 -7.23 19.59 8.25
C GLU A 211 -6.90 20.12 9.67
N GLY A 212 -6.87 19.24 10.67
CA GLY A 212 -6.38 19.58 12.01
C GLY A 212 -4.90 20.04 12.05
N ASN A 213 -4.16 19.73 10.97
CA ASN A 213 -2.76 20.16 10.80
C ASN A 213 -2.60 21.46 9.97
N ASP A 214 -3.67 22.18 9.66
CA ASP A 214 -3.65 23.32 8.72
C ASP A 214 -2.56 24.36 9.03
N ASN A 215 -2.34 24.66 10.30
CA ASN A 215 -1.29 25.62 10.72
C ASN A 215 0.13 25.03 10.74
N LEU A 216 0.29 23.73 10.44
CA LEU A 216 1.57 23.02 10.50
C LEU A 216 2.09 22.63 9.11
N VAL A 217 1.23 22.68 8.08
CA VAL A 217 1.55 22.27 6.71
C VAL A 217 2.13 23.44 5.89
N PRO A 218 2.82 23.16 4.77
CA PRO A 218 3.29 24.18 3.84
C PRO A 218 2.16 25.08 3.30
N GLU A 219 2.50 26.32 2.93
CA GLU A 219 1.54 27.30 2.39
C GLU A 219 0.82 26.76 1.15
N GLY A 220 1.53 26.11 0.21
CA GLY A 220 0.92 25.52 -0.98
C GLY A 220 -0.18 24.51 -0.66
N VAL A 221 -0.01 23.70 0.42
CA VAL A 221 -1.05 22.76 0.88
C VAL A 221 -2.27 23.51 1.39
N ARG A 222 -2.08 24.58 2.19
CA ARG A 222 -3.19 25.39 2.69
C ARG A 222 -3.97 26.05 1.54
N GLN A 223 -3.27 26.61 0.57
CA GLN A 223 -3.89 27.25 -0.60
C GLN A 223 -4.68 26.22 -1.44
N TYR A 224 -4.14 25.03 -1.65
CA TYR A 224 -4.85 23.95 -2.33
C TYR A 224 -6.10 23.51 -1.54
N THR A 225 -6.00 23.37 -0.22
CA THR A 225 -7.15 23.01 0.63
C THR A 225 -8.21 24.10 0.57
N GLN A 226 -7.81 25.37 0.60
CA GLN A 226 -8.72 26.51 0.45
C GLN A 226 -9.42 26.48 -0.93
N PHE A 227 -8.71 26.19 -2.02
CA PHE A 227 -9.30 25.95 -3.33
C PHE A 227 -10.36 24.83 -3.28
N CYS A 228 -10.11 23.74 -2.58
CA CYS A 228 -11.10 22.67 -2.41
C CYS A 228 -12.35 23.09 -1.61
N HIS A 229 -12.24 24.14 -0.79
CA HIS A 229 -13.39 24.71 -0.06
C HIS A 229 -14.21 25.72 -0.87
N GLU A 230 -13.77 26.10 -2.06
CA GLU A 230 -14.49 27.05 -2.90
C GLU A 230 -15.88 26.53 -3.28
N THR A 231 -16.78 27.47 -3.54
CA THR A 231 -18.14 27.20 -4.02
C THR A 231 -18.33 27.78 -5.41
N SER A 232 -19.07 27.06 -6.25
CA SER A 232 -19.52 27.52 -7.56
C SER A 232 -21.04 27.52 -7.61
N ASN A 233 -21.64 28.66 -7.95
CA ASN A 233 -23.09 28.82 -8.00
C ASN A 233 -23.81 28.40 -6.70
N GLY A 234 -23.19 28.70 -5.54
CA GLY A 234 -23.72 28.35 -4.22
C GLY A 234 -23.63 26.87 -3.85
N LYS A 235 -22.91 26.06 -4.63
CA LYS A 235 -22.63 24.64 -4.35
C LYS A 235 -21.15 24.41 -4.11
N ARG A 236 -20.82 23.50 -3.21
CA ARG A 236 -19.43 23.05 -3.01
C ARG A 236 -18.88 22.44 -4.28
N THR A 237 -17.61 22.69 -4.56
CA THR A 237 -16.88 22.06 -5.68
C THR A 237 -16.30 20.71 -5.29
N HIS A 238 -15.84 20.58 -4.03
CA HIS A 238 -15.23 19.35 -3.50
C HIS A 238 -15.86 18.93 -2.16
N THR A 239 -15.58 17.71 -1.75
CA THR A 239 -16.04 17.10 -0.50
C THR A 239 -14.86 16.53 0.27
N ALA A 240 -14.65 17.01 1.50
CA ALA A 240 -13.68 16.42 2.41
C ALA A 240 -14.09 15.01 2.84
N ARG A 241 -13.18 14.05 2.72
CA ARG A 241 -13.33 12.66 3.19
C ARG A 241 -11.98 12.19 3.72
N PHE A 242 -11.81 12.15 5.02
CA PHE A 242 -10.59 11.68 5.67
C PHE A 242 -10.94 10.67 6.75
N MET A 243 -10.46 9.43 6.60
CA MET A 243 -10.72 8.32 7.53
C MET A 243 -9.53 8.10 8.47
N GLY A 244 -8.35 8.57 8.09
CA GLY A 244 -7.13 8.36 8.85
C GLY A 244 -6.54 6.95 8.70
N SER A 245 -6.94 6.22 7.66
CA SER A 245 -6.32 4.98 7.17
C SER A 245 -5.89 5.22 5.74
N LEU A 246 -4.60 5.10 5.46
CA LEU A 246 -4.03 5.37 4.14
C LEU A 246 -4.68 4.48 3.07
N VAL A 247 -4.76 3.17 3.32
CA VAL A 247 -5.36 2.21 2.38
C VAL A 247 -6.82 2.54 2.10
N ALA A 248 -7.59 2.91 3.13
CA ALA A 248 -9.04 3.16 2.97
C ALA A 248 -9.32 4.46 2.20
N ASP A 249 -8.61 5.54 2.52
CA ASP A 249 -8.71 6.81 1.81
C ASP A 249 -8.22 6.68 0.37
N PHE A 250 -7.09 6.00 0.16
CA PHE A 250 -6.53 5.70 -1.15
C PHE A 250 -7.49 4.87 -2.02
N HIS A 251 -8.00 3.75 -1.51
CA HIS A 251 -8.91 2.85 -2.24
C HIS A 251 -10.15 3.58 -2.73
N ARG A 252 -10.78 4.39 -1.85
CA ARG A 252 -11.94 5.20 -2.24
C ARG A 252 -11.60 6.20 -3.35
N ASN A 253 -10.50 6.95 -3.20
CA ASN A 253 -10.12 7.98 -4.15
C ASN A 253 -9.70 7.38 -5.50
N MET A 254 -9.03 6.23 -5.51
CA MET A 254 -8.71 5.50 -6.74
C MET A 254 -9.98 5.09 -7.51
N LEU A 255 -11.02 4.61 -6.82
CA LEU A 255 -12.23 4.12 -7.48
C LEU A 255 -13.22 5.24 -7.88
N LYS A 256 -13.23 6.36 -7.15
CA LYS A 256 -14.24 7.41 -7.31
C LYS A 256 -13.72 8.71 -7.92
N GLY A 257 -12.41 8.84 -8.04
CA GLY A 257 -11.75 10.11 -8.29
C GLY A 257 -11.62 10.94 -7.02
N GLY A 258 -10.43 11.48 -6.81
CA GLY A 258 -10.08 12.26 -5.64
C GLY A 258 -8.57 12.29 -5.40
N ILE A 259 -8.17 13.02 -4.37
CA ILE A 259 -6.78 13.11 -3.93
C ILE A 259 -6.66 12.80 -2.43
N TYR A 260 -5.63 12.05 -2.07
CA TYR A 260 -5.16 11.90 -0.70
C TYR A 260 -3.87 12.69 -0.52
N ILE A 261 -3.79 13.48 0.54
CA ILE A 261 -2.66 14.35 0.83
C ILE A 261 -2.17 14.07 2.25
N TYR A 262 -0.91 13.64 2.35
CA TYR A 262 -0.18 13.50 3.61
C TYR A 262 1.13 14.28 3.51
N PRO A 263 1.11 15.59 3.75
CA PRO A 263 2.22 16.49 3.46
C PRO A 263 3.26 16.44 4.58
N THR A 264 4.36 17.13 4.37
CA THR A 264 5.26 17.53 5.47
C THR A 264 4.53 18.42 6.46
N THR A 265 5.02 18.42 7.70
CA THR A 265 4.59 19.35 8.74
C THR A 265 5.82 19.90 9.46
N THR A 266 5.66 20.96 10.24
CA THR A 266 6.74 21.48 11.09
C THR A 266 7.28 20.43 12.06
N ALA A 267 6.45 19.47 12.49
CA ALA A 267 6.84 18.37 13.37
C ALA A 267 7.37 17.14 12.61
N ALA A 268 7.16 17.06 11.30
CA ALA A 268 7.60 15.97 10.43
C ALA A 268 8.08 16.52 9.08
N PRO A 269 9.27 17.14 9.04
CA PRO A 269 9.76 17.84 7.84
C PRO A 269 10.06 16.91 6.65
N ASN A 270 10.22 15.61 6.91
CA ASN A 270 10.42 14.59 5.86
C ASN A 270 9.15 13.81 5.53
N GLY A 271 7.97 14.25 6.02
CA GLY A 271 6.74 13.45 5.95
C GLY A 271 6.67 12.40 7.05
N ARG A 272 5.67 11.54 6.99
CA ARG A 272 5.46 10.45 7.97
C ARG A 272 5.34 9.08 7.32
N LEU A 273 4.86 9.01 6.09
CA LEU A 273 4.66 7.76 5.36
C LEU A 273 6.00 7.22 4.85
N ARG A 274 6.12 5.90 4.78
CA ARG A 274 7.36 5.23 4.39
C ARG A 274 7.39 5.02 2.87
N LEU A 275 8.54 5.35 2.27
CA LEU A 275 8.70 5.27 0.82
C LEU A 275 8.53 3.82 0.32
N LEU A 276 9.26 2.87 0.93
CA LEU A 276 9.50 1.54 0.37
C LEU A 276 8.26 0.64 0.37
N TYR A 277 7.41 0.73 1.40
CA TYR A 277 6.32 -0.21 1.61
C TYR A 277 4.93 0.43 1.76
N GLU A 278 4.82 1.77 1.70
CA GLU A 278 3.54 2.50 1.64
C GLU A 278 3.45 3.34 0.37
N CYS A 279 4.32 4.36 0.21
CA CYS A 279 4.20 5.34 -0.87
C CYS A 279 4.52 4.75 -2.25
N ALA A 280 5.63 4.02 -2.40
CA ALA A 280 6.04 3.47 -3.70
C ALA A 280 5.06 2.39 -4.24
N PRO A 281 4.56 1.42 -3.44
CA PRO A 281 3.56 0.48 -3.94
C PRO A 281 2.25 1.17 -4.34
N LEU A 282 1.73 2.08 -3.53
CA LEU A 282 0.50 2.79 -3.87
C LEU A 282 0.68 3.73 -5.07
N ALA A 283 1.86 4.36 -5.20
CA ALA A 283 2.22 5.17 -6.37
C ALA A 283 2.23 4.35 -7.66
N TRP A 284 2.78 3.13 -7.62
CA TRP A 284 2.79 2.29 -8.81
C TRP A 284 1.39 1.81 -9.19
N ILE A 285 0.57 1.43 -8.20
CA ILE A 285 -0.82 1.04 -8.41
C ILE A 285 -1.62 2.18 -9.04
N ILE A 286 -1.54 3.39 -8.47
CA ILE A 286 -2.34 4.52 -8.99
C ILE A 286 -1.93 4.91 -10.40
N GLU A 287 -0.63 4.88 -10.73
CA GLU A 287 -0.16 5.18 -12.08
C GLU A 287 -0.58 4.12 -13.11
N GLN A 288 -0.58 2.82 -12.74
CA GLN A 288 -1.12 1.75 -13.56
C GLN A 288 -2.64 1.87 -13.77
N ALA A 289 -3.33 2.54 -12.84
CA ALA A 289 -4.75 2.87 -12.95
C ALA A 289 -5.02 4.19 -13.70
N GLY A 290 -3.99 4.96 -14.09
CA GLY A 290 -4.11 6.23 -14.83
C GLY A 290 -4.16 7.48 -13.94
N GLY A 291 -3.89 7.36 -12.65
CA GLY A 291 -3.70 8.47 -11.73
C GLY A 291 -2.24 8.92 -11.62
N LYS A 292 -1.90 9.63 -10.53
CA LYS A 292 -0.56 10.19 -10.28
C LYS A 292 -0.21 10.15 -8.79
N ALA A 293 1.09 10.07 -8.49
CA ALA A 293 1.62 10.17 -7.13
C ALA A 293 2.88 11.07 -7.10
N SER A 294 2.92 11.98 -6.14
CA SER A 294 3.96 13.01 -6.00
C SER A 294 4.35 13.21 -4.52
N ASP A 295 5.54 13.72 -4.28
CA ASP A 295 5.96 14.23 -2.97
C ASP A 295 5.57 15.72 -2.75
N GLY A 296 4.85 16.29 -3.73
CA GLY A 296 4.49 17.69 -3.84
C GLY A 296 5.32 18.45 -4.88
N PHE A 297 6.47 17.90 -5.28
CA PHE A 297 7.40 18.54 -6.23
C PHE A 297 7.84 17.59 -7.34
N GLY A 298 7.82 16.29 -7.10
CA GLY A 298 8.29 15.28 -8.02
C GLY A 298 7.58 13.94 -7.85
N ARG A 299 7.81 13.06 -8.81
CA ARG A 299 7.17 11.74 -8.87
C ARG A 299 7.73 10.81 -7.78
N ILE A 300 6.86 10.20 -6.99
CA ILE A 300 7.25 9.25 -5.92
C ILE A 300 8.13 8.11 -6.45
N LEU A 301 7.80 7.54 -7.61
CA LEU A 301 8.52 6.37 -8.14
C LEU A 301 9.96 6.66 -8.59
N ASP A 302 10.33 7.93 -8.73
CA ASP A 302 11.69 8.34 -9.12
C ASP A 302 12.60 8.57 -7.89
N ILE A 303 12.03 8.57 -6.68
CA ILE A 303 12.80 8.69 -5.44
C ILE A 303 13.51 7.36 -5.17
N ARG A 304 14.86 7.41 -5.05
CA ARG A 304 15.65 6.25 -4.64
C ARG A 304 15.63 6.12 -3.12
N THR A 305 15.31 4.92 -2.65
CA THR A 305 15.40 4.55 -1.23
C THR A 305 16.85 4.65 -0.75
N GLN A 306 17.07 5.28 0.39
CA GLN A 306 18.38 5.44 1.06
C GLN A 306 18.40 4.83 2.47
N ASP A 307 17.22 4.53 3.00
CA ASP A 307 17.00 3.90 4.30
C ASP A 307 15.77 3.00 4.21
N LEU A 308 15.77 1.85 4.89
CA LEU A 308 14.65 0.88 4.86
C LEU A 308 13.32 1.50 5.28
N HIS A 309 13.38 2.48 6.19
CA HIS A 309 12.22 3.17 6.75
C HIS A 309 12.16 4.65 6.36
N GLN A 310 12.77 5.00 5.20
CA GLN A 310 12.76 6.37 4.67
C GLN A 310 11.35 6.92 4.57
N ARG A 311 11.14 8.10 5.13
CA ARG A 311 9.85 8.80 5.10
C ARG A 311 9.80 9.83 3.98
N VAL A 312 8.59 9.99 3.41
CA VAL A 312 8.30 11.00 2.38
C VAL A 312 6.88 11.56 2.56
N PRO A 313 6.59 12.79 2.10
CA PRO A 313 5.23 13.25 1.95
C PRO A 313 4.56 12.57 0.75
N LEU A 314 3.21 12.59 0.70
CA LEU A 314 2.46 11.93 -0.35
C LEU A 314 1.26 12.76 -0.81
N PHE A 315 1.17 12.97 -2.12
CA PHE A 315 0.01 13.50 -2.85
C PHE A 315 -0.36 12.46 -3.91
N ILE A 316 -1.52 11.79 -3.78
CA ILE A 316 -1.85 10.63 -4.60
C ILE A 316 -3.33 10.58 -4.96
N GLY A 317 -3.64 10.28 -6.24
CA GLY A 317 -5.01 10.15 -6.71
C GLY A 317 -5.20 10.48 -8.18
N SER A 318 -6.31 11.15 -8.49
CA SER A 318 -6.63 11.64 -9.83
C SER A 318 -5.55 12.57 -10.37
N SER A 319 -5.07 12.34 -11.59
CA SER A 319 -3.88 13.01 -12.14
C SER A 319 -4.02 14.53 -12.14
N GLN A 320 -5.18 15.07 -12.56
CA GLN A 320 -5.41 16.51 -12.61
C GLN A 320 -5.44 17.15 -11.21
N MET A 321 -5.97 16.44 -10.20
CA MET A 321 -5.97 16.95 -8.83
C MET A 321 -4.56 16.97 -8.24
N VAL A 322 -3.74 15.94 -8.50
CA VAL A 322 -2.34 15.92 -8.05
C VAL A 322 -1.53 17.00 -8.74
N GLU A 323 -1.67 17.17 -10.06
CA GLU A 323 -1.01 18.24 -10.83
C GLU A 323 -1.38 19.63 -10.33
N LYS A 324 -2.66 19.81 -9.99
CA LYS A 324 -3.14 21.05 -9.38
C LYS A 324 -2.50 21.30 -8.01
N ALA A 325 -2.40 20.28 -7.17
CA ALA A 325 -1.75 20.40 -5.87
C ALA A 325 -0.25 20.73 -6.00
N GLU A 326 0.48 20.06 -6.93
CA GLU A 326 1.88 20.37 -7.25
C GLU A 326 2.05 21.84 -7.69
N GLN A 327 1.12 22.36 -8.51
CA GLN A 327 1.17 23.76 -8.92
C GLN A 327 1.10 24.71 -7.72
N TYR A 328 0.20 24.45 -6.77
CA TYR A 328 0.13 25.24 -5.54
C TYR A 328 1.40 25.12 -4.68
N MET A 329 2.04 23.94 -4.65
CA MET A 329 3.31 23.75 -3.93
C MET A 329 4.48 24.49 -4.58
N LEU A 330 4.47 24.66 -5.90
CA LEU A 330 5.51 25.39 -6.64
C LEU A 330 5.33 26.92 -6.57
N ASP A 331 4.09 27.39 -6.47
CA ASP A 331 3.76 28.82 -6.48
C ASP A 331 3.93 29.48 -5.10
N HIS A 332 4.07 28.69 -4.03
CA HIS A 332 4.12 29.12 -2.63
C HIS A 332 5.22 28.44 -1.82
#